data_c03db974ebea5ea7a8e522c0b00799ac
#
_entry.id   c03db974ebea5ea7a8e522c0b00799ac
#
_cell.length_a   1.000
_cell.length_b   1.000
_cell.length_c   1.000
_cell.angle_alpha   90.00
_cell.angle_beta   90.00
_cell.angle_gamma   90.00
#
_symmetry.space_group_name_H-M   'P 1'
#
loop_
_entity.id
_entity.type
_entity.pdbx_description
1 polymer ?
#
loop_
_entity_poly.entity_id
_entity_poly.type
_entity_poly.pdbx_seq_one_letter_code
_entity_poly.pdbx_strand_id
1 'polypeptide(L)'
;VSGSQKRLGQFFTPPEVARALVHWVITSPRQRLLDPSCGNGEFLVCHRRAVGIDVDRNHTLEARARAPGALVHEGDFFLWASRTSERFDAAAGNPPFIRYQSFSGETRARALAEAAKLGARFNGLSSSWAPFLVAAAGLLRPGGAMAFVVPAEIGHGTCAEPLLEALCNHFDRVHVTAFREKLFPALSEDCWLLHCAGFAGRTDEILLSALEEFRPLDAPPQSARRVSLASWRKSGCRLRKFLLPERGTALYDALAGLPGVRRFSEVGHAGIGYVTGANNFFHVRPTEAQFWGLPPEVLRVTVRKGEQLPERRVDQQAVRGWIANDEPVLLLHLRGVVPLPPRVREYLETDAGHQAKETYKCRNRNPWYVVPDVKTPQAFLSYMIGLAPALVANEAGCVCTNSVHAVQLSPDFDIADVQRAWETPLCQLSCEIEGHPLGGGMLKLEPGEVANVRLPLRHTPTSRTDASILEEAITEARRWRHYA
;
A
#
# COMPACT_ATOMS: atom_id res chain seq x y z
N VAL A 1 10.39 -8.44 17.67
CA VAL A 1 9.21 -9.16 17.16
C VAL A 1 9.69 -10.45 16.54
N SER A 2 9.25 -11.62 17.08
CA SER A 2 9.64 -12.94 16.58
C SER A 2 9.14 -13.16 15.14
N GLY A 3 9.83 -14.01 14.35
CA GLY A 3 9.45 -14.27 12.96
C GLY A 3 8.04 -14.85 12.78
N SER A 4 7.46 -15.50 13.81
CA SER A 4 6.09 -16.01 13.84
C SER A 4 5.06 -14.89 14.02
N GLN A 5 5.32 -13.90 14.87
CA GLN A 5 4.44 -12.74 15.09
C GLN A 5 4.29 -11.88 13.84
N LYS A 6 5.39 -11.66 13.09
CA LYS A 6 5.36 -10.97 11.79
C LYS A 6 4.49 -11.71 10.76
N ARG A 7 4.49 -13.03 10.77
CA ARG A 7 3.76 -13.88 9.81
C ARG A 7 2.26 -13.91 10.09
N LEU A 8 1.85 -13.74 11.35
CA LEU A 8 0.45 -13.71 11.80
C LEU A 8 -0.11 -12.28 11.90
N GLY A 9 0.69 -11.23 11.64
CA GLY A 9 0.23 -9.84 11.72
C GLY A 9 -0.24 -9.42 13.12
N GLN A 10 0.31 -10.06 14.17
CA GLN A 10 -0.12 -9.87 15.56
C GLN A 10 0.72 -8.79 16.24
N PHE A 11 0.04 -7.75 16.72
CA PHE A 11 0.64 -6.66 17.48
C PHE A 11 -0.22 -6.34 18.69
N PHE A 12 0.40 -6.31 19.87
CA PHE A 12 -0.29 -5.97 21.11
C PHE A 12 -0.67 -4.50 21.15
N THR A 13 -1.93 -4.23 21.45
CA THR A 13 -2.44 -2.87 21.55
C THR A 13 -2.06 -2.27 22.90
N PRO A 14 -1.58 -1.01 22.95
CA PRO A 14 -1.36 -0.32 24.23
C PRO A 14 -2.66 -0.28 25.06
N PRO A 15 -2.58 -0.49 26.40
CA PRO A 15 -3.77 -0.53 27.26
C PRO A 15 -4.64 0.72 27.20
N GLU A 16 -4.04 1.89 27.02
CA GLU A 16 -4.74 3.17 26.91
C GLU A 16 -5.54 3.27 25.60
N VAL A 17 -5.04 2.70 24.50
CA VAL A 17 -5.76 2.64 23.22
C VAL A 17 -6.96 1.71 23.32
N ALA A 18 -6.76 0.51 23.89
CA ALA A 18 -7.84 -0.46 24.07
C ALA A 18 -8.95 0.11 24.96
N ARG A 19 -8.58 0.76 26.09
CA ARG A 19 -9.54 1.41 26.99
C ARG A 19 -10.34 2.51 26.29
N ALA A 20 -9.67 3.39 25.54
CA ALA A 20 -10.34 4.46 24.80
C ALA A 20 -11.34 3.89 23.79
N LEU A 21 -10.93 2.91 22.96
CA LEU A 21 -11.81 2.31 21.94
C LEU A 21 -13.01 1.60 22.57
N VAL A 22 -12.82 0.86 23.66
CA VAL A 22 -13.95 0.23 24.38
C VAL A 22 -14.87 1.29 24.97
N HIS A 23 -14.32 2.39 25.54
CA HIS A 23 -15.11 3.48 26.10
C HIS A 23 -15.95 4.21 25.03
N TRP A 24 -15.44 4.32 23.80
CA TRP A 24 -16.18 4.93 22.68
C TRP A 24 -17.42 4.15 22.25
N VAL A 25 -17.46 2.84 22.48
CA VAL A 25 -18.53 1.97 21.98
C VAL A 25 -19.41 1.37 23.09
N ILE A 26 -18.94 1.35 24.33
CA ILE A 26 -19.69 0.86 25.49
C ILE A 26 -20.21 2.03 26.32
N THR A 27 -21.51 2.22 26.34
CA THR A 27 -22.19 3.28 27.09
C THR A 27 -22.94 2.77 28.31
N SER A 28 -23.02 1.42 28.47
CA SER A 28 -23.69 0.78 29.60
C SER A 28 -23.00 -0.54 29.97
N PRO A 29 -22.90 -0.86 31.28
CA PRO A 29 -22.30 -2.13 31.72
C PRO A 29 -23.11 -3.36 31.32
N ARG A 30 -24.36 -3.20 30.85
CA ARG A 30 -25.21 -4.30 30.37
C ARG A 30 -24.95 -4.69 28.93
N GLN A 31 -24.29 -3.83 28.15
CA GLN A 31 -23.96 -4.10 26.75
C GLN A 31 -22.98 -5.25 26.60
N ARG A 32 -23.05 -5.95 25.47
CA ARG A 32 -22.14 -7.04 25.13
C ARG A 32 -21.10 -6.55 24.12
N LEU A 33 -19.83 -6.79 24.41
CA LEU A 33 -18.68 -6.44 23.57
C LEU A 33 -18.17 -7.69 22.80
N LEU A 34 -17.85 -7.54 21.55
CA LEU A 34 -17.12 -8.50 20.72
C LEU A 34 -15.70 -8.02 20.44
N ASP A 35 -14.72 -8.86 20.71
CA ASP A 35 -13.35 -8.71 20.17
C ASP A 35 -13.06 -9.89 19.23
N PRO A 36 -13.06 -9.68 17.90
CA PRO A 36 -12.94 -10.76 16.92
C PRO A 36 -11.53 -11.34 16.77
N SER A 37 -10.52 -10.75 17.42
CA SER A 37 -9.11 -11.16 17.41
C SER A 37 -8.43 -10.78 18.72
N CYS A 38 -8.90 -11.38 19.81
CA CYS A 38 -8.67 -10.85 21.16
C CYS A 38 -7.22 -10.97 21.67
N GLY A 39 -6.35 -11.72 21.03
CA GLY A 39 -5.00 -11.93 21.48
C GLY A 39 -4.93 -12.31 22.96
N ASN A 40 -4.12 -11.62 23.72
CA ASN A 40 -3.97 -11.79 25.16
C ASN A 40 -5.08 -11.11 25.99
N GLY A 41 -6.14 -10.61 25.36
CA GLY A 41 -7.33 -10.10 26.02
C GLY A 41 -7.31 -8.63 26.43
N GLU A 42 -6.51 -7.76 25.77
CA GLU A 42 -6.35 -6.34 26.15
C GLU A 42 -7.67 -5.56 26.08
N PHE A 43 -8.53 -5.83 25.11
CA PHE A 43 -9.87 -5.25 25.02
C PHE A 43 -10.86 -5.92 25.99
N LEU A 44 -10.69 -7.21 26.24
CA LEU A 44 -11.61 -7.98 27.11
C LEU A 44 -11.54 -7.54 28.57
N VAL A 45 -10.35 -7.17 29.07
CA VAL A 45 -10.18 -6.66 30.44
C VAL A 45 -10.93 -5.34 30.68
N CYS A 46 -11.24 -4.61 29.62
CA CYS A 46 -11.93 -3.32 29.70
C CYS A 46 -13.45 -3.48 29.92
N HIS A 47 -14.03 -4.66 29.68
CA HIS A 47 -15.49 -4.86 29.83
C HIS A 47 -15.86 -6.30 30.23
N ARG A 48 -16.64 -6.44 31.32
CA ARG A 48 -16.96 -7.78 31.89
C ARG A 48 -17.83 -8.65 30.99
N ARG A 49 -18.69 -8.07 30.14
CA ARG A 49 -19.57 -8.81 29.22
C ARG A 49 -18.98 -8.88 27.80
N ALA A 50 -17.70 -9.23 27.75
CA ALA A 50 -16.97 -9.36 26.51
C ALA A 50 -16.93 -10.81 26.03
N VAL A 51 -16.91 -10.97 24.71
CA VAL A 51 -16.65 -12.23 24.00
C VAL A 51 -15.45 -12.01 23.11
N GLY A 52 -14.42 -12.85 23.26
CA GLY A 52 -13.21 -12.82 22.47
C GLY A 52 -13.03 -14.07 21.63
N ILE A 53 -12.50 -13.94 20.44
CA ILE A 53 -12.09 -15.04 19.58
C ILE A 53 -10.63 -14.88 19.21
N ASP A 54 -9.81 -15.94 19.30
CA ASP A 54 -8.47 -15.96 18.76
C ASP A 54 -8.08 -17.37 18.29
N VAL A 55 -7.24 -17.45 17.25
CA VAL A 55 -6.77 -18.74 16.71
C VAL A 55 -5.63 -19.35 17.53
N ASP A 56 -4.91 -18.51 18.30
CA ASP A 56 -3.77 -18.95 19.09
C ASP A 56 -4.18 -19.39 20.47
N ARG A 57 -3.95 -20.67 20.77
CA ARG A 57 -4.27 -21.29 22.06
C ARG A 57 -3.59 -20.60 23.23
N ASN A 58 -2.33 -20.21 23.09
CA ASN A 58 -1.59 -19.56 24.19
C ASN A 58 -2.20 -18.20 24.51
N HIS A 59 -2.55 -17.42 23.47
CA HIS A 59 -3.25 -16.15 23.63
C HIS A 59 -4.61 -16.33 24.29
N THR A 60 -5.40 -17.34 23.90
CA THR A 60 -6.72 -17.56 24.51
C THR A 60 -6.61 -18.00 25.97
N LEU A 61 -5.58 -18.77 26.35
CA LEU A 61 -5.31 -19.10 27.77
C LEU A 61 -4.92 -17.86 28.57
N GLU A 62 -4.06 -17.00 28.04
CA GLU A 62 -3.67 -15.74 28.67
C GLU A 62 -4.90 -14.82 28.82
N ALA A 63 -5.69 -14.66 27.77
CA ALA A 63 -6.91 -13.84 27.77
C ALA A 63 -7.92 -14.30 28.84
N ARG A 64 -8.13 -15.61 28.99
CA ARG A 64 -8.99 -16.18 30.05
C ARG A 64 -8.48 -15.87 31.45
N ALA A 65 -7.16 -15.92 31.66
CA ALA A 65 -6.54 -15.61 32.93
C ALA A 65 -6.66 -14.11 33.28
N ARG A 66 -6.47 -13.22 32.29
CA ARG A 66 -6.52 -11.76 32.45
C ARG A 66 -7.93 -11.20 32.55
N ALA A 67 -8.89 -11.81 31.84
CA ALA A 67 -10.29 -11.37 31.77
C ALA A 67 -11.25 -12.49 32.18
N PRO A 68 -11.30 -12.91 33.49
CA PRO A 68 -12.08 -14.06 33.91
C PRO A 68 -13.60 -13.88 33.79
N GLY A 69 -14.07 -12.64 33.56
CA GLY A 69 -15.48 -12.35 33.29
C GLY A 69 -15.88 -12.43 31.81
N ALA A 70 -14.92 -12.57 30.90
CA ALA A 70 -15.15 -12.67 29.47
C ALA A 70 -15.28 -14.13 28.99
N LEU A 71 -16.04 -14.35 27.93
CA LEU A 71 -16.12 -15.64 27.24
C LEU A 71 -15.07 -15.64 26.11
N VAL A 72 -14.13 -16.58 26.13
CA VAL A 72 -13.05 -16.65 25.13
C VAL A 72 -13.14 -17.95 24.33
N HIS A 73 -13.30 -17.83 23.01
CA HIS A 73 -13.32 -18.93 22.05
C HIS A 73 -11.95 -19.08 21.36
N GLU A 74 -11.47 -20.32 21.28
CA GLU A 74 -10.29 -20.67 20.48
C GLU A 74 -10.76 -21.09 19.09
N GLY A 75 -10.26 -20.41 18.02
CA GLY A 75 -10.59 -20.77 16.64
C GLY A 75 -10.58 -19.61 15.67
N ASP A 76 -10.88 -19.94 14.41
CA ASP A 76 -11.00 -18.98 13.31
C ASP A 76 -12.27 -18.13 13.47
N PHE A 77 -12.09 -16.80 13.51
CA PHE A 77 -13.20 -15.86 13.67
C PHE A 77 -14.24 -15.97 12.55
N PHE A 78 -13.83 -16.10 11.30
CA PHE A 78 -14.78 -16.17 10.17
C PHE A 78 -15.60 -17.46 10.21
N LEU A 79 -14.96 -18.57 10.63
CA LEU A 79 -15.67 -19.82 10.86
C LEU A 79 -16.69 -19.70 12.00
N TRP A 80 -16.28 -19.06 13.09
CA TRP A 80 -17.18 -18.81 14.23
C TRP A 80 -18.32 -17.86 13.83
N ALA A 81 -18.01 -16.74 13.16
CA ALA A 81 -18.99 -15.77 12.71
C ALA A 81 -20.04 -16.37 11.74
N SER A 82 -19.63 -17.31 10.87
CA SER A 82 -20.55 -17.96 9.94
C SER A 82 -21.55 -18.90 10.60
N ARG A 83 -21.30 -19.32 11.86
CA ARG A 83 -22.09 -20.32 12.59
C ARG A 83 -22.87 -19.76 13.78
N THR A 84 -22.43 -18.61 14.31
CA THR A 84 -23.04 -18.04 15.51
C THR A 84 -24.33 -17.31 15.22
N SER A 85 -25.29 -17.45 16.12
CA SER A 85 -26.51 -16.64 16.19
C SER A 85 -26.38 -15.45 17.16
N GLU A 86 -25.24 -15.34 17.86
CA GLU A 86 -25.01 -14.28 18.83
C GLU A 86 -24.98 -12.90 18.17
N ARG A 87 -25.45 -11.90 18.92
CA ARG A 87 -25.42 -10.49 18.51
C ARG A 87 -24.91 -9.64 19.65
N PHE A 88 -24.20 -8.56 19.27
CA PHE A 88 -23.46 -7.70 20.17
C PHE A 88 -23.94 -6.26 20.08
N ASP A 89 -23.80 -5.55 21.17
CA ASP A 89 -24.12 -4.12 21.23
C ASP A 89 -22.92 -3.29 20.73
N ALA A 90 -21.70 -3.85 20.90
CA ALA A 90 -20.48 -3.20 20.47
C ALA A 90 -19.44 -4.24 19.97
N ALA A 91 -18.50 -3.75 19.12
CA ALA A 91 -17.29 -4.48 18.77
C ALA A 91 -16.07 -3.57 18.89
N ALA A 92 -14.96 -4.08 19.44
CA ALA A 92 -13.70 -3.36 19.50
C ALA A 92 -12.52 -4.32 19.44
N GLY A 93 -11.42 -3.91 18.80
CA GLY A 93 -10.26 -4.78 18.65
C GLY A 93 -9.16 -4.18 17.77
N ASN A 94 -8.13 -5.00 17.56
CA ASN A 94 -7.05 -4.74 16.63
C ASN A 94 -6.91 -5.97 15.71
N PRO A 95 -7.56 -5.97 14.53
CA PRO A 95 -7.58 -7.13 13.64
C PRO A 95 -6.19 -7.44 13.07
N PRO A 96 -5.89 -8.70 12.71
CA PRO A 96 -4.60 -9.07 12.17
C PRO A 96 -4.39 -8.48 10.77
N PHE A 97 -3.23 -7.81 10.54
CA PHE A 97 -2.86 -7.20 9.27
C PHE A 97 -2.12 -8.21 8.36
N ILE A 98 -2.80 -9.31 8.00
CA ILE A 98 -2.22 -10.35 7.15
C ILE A 98 -2.30 -9.88 5.69
N ARG A 99 -1.15 -9.79 5.03
CA ARG A 99 -1.07 -9.39 3.62
C ARG A 99 -1.72 -10.44 2.71
N TYR A 100 -2.28 -10.01 1.58
CA TYR A 100 -3.01 -10.87 0.64
C TYR A 100 -2.23 -12.11 0.18
N GLN A 101 -0.88 -12.04 0.09
CA GLN A 101 -0.03 -13.19 -0.27
C GLN A 101 -0.11 -14.34 0.74
N SER A 102 -0.32 -14.01 2.01
CA SER A 102 -0.42 -14.98 3.11
C SER A 102 -1.87 -15.25 3.55
N PHE A 103 -2.80 -14.41 3.10
CA PHE A 103 -4.23 -14.56 3.35
C PHE A 103 -4.89 -15.36 2.21
N SER A 104 -5.01 -16.68 2.40
CA SER A 104 -5.42 -17.61 1.34
C SER A 104 -6.29 -18.75 1.87
N GLY A 105 -6.71 -19.64 0.98
CA GLY A 105 -7.46 -20.85 1.33
C GLY A 105 -8.88 -20.60 1.83
N GLU A 106 -9.38 -21.51 2.65
CA GLU A 106 -10.76 -21.48 3.16
C GLU A 106 -11.07 -20.29 4.06
N THR A 107 -10.13 -19.89 4.93
CA THR A 107 -10.29 -18.71 5.80
C THR A 107 -10.56 -17.46 4.97
N ARG A 108 -9.81 -17.26 3.87
CA ARG A 108 -10.07 -16.15 2.95
C ARG A 108 -11.43 -16.25 2.28
N ALA A 109 -11.80 -17.44 1.77
CA ALA A 109 -13.09 -17.65 1.11
C ALA A 109 -14.25 -17.31 2.05
N ARG A 110 -14.18 -17.75 3.31
CA ARG A 110 -15.17 -17.43 4.36
C ARG A 110 -15.21 -15.94 4.68
N ALA A 111 -14.04 -15.30 4.83
CA ALA A 111 -13.95 -13.87 5.09
C ALA A 111 -14.65 -13.04 4.01
N LEU A 112 -14.40 -13.35 2.75
CA LEU A 112 -15.04 -12.67 1.61
C LEU A 112 -16.55 -12.95 1.56
N ALA A 113 -16.98 -14.16 1.89
CA ALA A 113 -18.40 -14.52 1.97
C ALA A 113 -19.13 -13.76 3.09
N GLU A 114 -18.53 -13.66 4.29
CA GLU A 114 -19.08 -12.88 5.39
C GLU A 114 -19.18 -11.39 5.05
N ALA A 115 -18.13 -10.82 4.46
CA ALA A 115 -18.12 -9.42 4.05
C ALA A 115 -19.17 -9.13 2.95
N ALA A 116 -19.39 -10.05 2.04
CA ALA A 116 -20.38 -9.90 0.96
C ALA A 116 -21.83 -9.80 1.48
N LYS A 117 -22.14 -10.32 2.69
CA LYS A 117 -23.46 -10.18 3.31
C LYS A 117 -23.86 -8.72 3.58
N LEU A 118 -22.87 -7.86 3.82
CA LEU A 118 -23.03 -6.40 3.95
C LEU A 118 -22.65 -5.63 2.67
N GLY A 119 -22.60 -6.31 1.53
CA GLY A 119 -22.34 -5.68 0.24
C GLY A 119 -20.88 -5.35 -0.05
N ALA A 120 -19.94 -5.64 0.87
CA ALA A 120 -18.51 -5.39 0.65
C ALA A 120 -17.91 -6.45 -0.29
N ARG A 121 -17.43 -6.01 -1.47
CA ARG A 121 -16.81 -6.88 -2.47
C ARG A 121 -15.32 -6.59 -2.58
N PHE A 122 -14.52 -7.39 -1.89
CA PHE A 122 -13.06 -7.27 -1.91
C PHE A 122 -12.46 -8.05 -3.08
N ASN A 123 -11.42 -7.51 -3.68
CA ASN A 123 -10.67 -8.14 -4.78
C ASN A 123 -9.58 -9.11 -4.28
N GLY A 124 -8.86 -9.74 -5.23
CA GLY A 124 -7.79 -10.68 -4.94
C GLY A 124 -6.59 -10.12 -4.16
N LEU A 125 -6.42 -8.81 -4.11
CA LEU A 125 -5.28 -8.12 -3.47
C LEU A 125 -5.60 -7.56 -2.08
N SER A 126 -6.80 -7.84 -1.55
CA SER A 126 -7.22 -7.30 -0.25
C SER A 126 -6.58 -8.08 0.91
N SER A 127 -6.02 -7.34 1.86
CA SER A 127 -5.51 -7.83 3.15
C SER A 127 -6.65 -8.27 4.08
N SER A 128 -6.34 -9.04 5.15
CA SER A 128 -7.35 -9.65 6.04
C SER A 128 -8.17 -8.65 6.85
N TRP A 129 -7.59 -7.53 7.26
CA TRP A 129 -8.18 -6.60 8.22
C TRP A 129 -9.53 -6.01 7.76
N ALA A 130 -9.68 -5.68 6.48
CA ALA A 130 -10.91 -5.07 5.99
C ALA A 130 -12.11 -6.04 6.01
N PRO A 131 -12.02 -7.29 5.53
CA PRO A 131 -13.06 -8.31 5.75
C PRO A 131 -13.37 -8.57 7.22
N PHE A 132 -12.37 -8.51 8.14
CA PHE A 132 -12.60 -8.64 9.58
C PHE A 132 -13.58 -7.59 10.10
N LEU A 133 -13.38 -6.33 9.75
CA LEU A 133 -14.25 -5.24 10.19
C LEU A 133 -15.69 -5.40 9.69
N VAL A 134 -15.85 -5.78 8.44
CA VAL A 134 -17.19 -5.99 7.86
C VAL A 134 -17.90 -7.18 8.50
N ALA A 135 -17.18 -8.29 8.73
CA ALA A 135 -17.73 -9.46 9.40
C ALA A 135 -18.12 -9.15 10.85
N ALA A 136 -17.29 -8.38 11.58
CA ALA A 136 -17.62 -7.93 12.95
C ALA A 136 -18.85 -7.01 12.97
N ALA A 137 -18.98 -6.10 12.00
CA ALA A 137 -20.18 -5.25 11.84
C ALA A 137 -21.45 -6.09 11.65
N GLY A 138 -21.40 -7.19 10.87
CA GLY A 138 -22.52 -8.08 10.63
C GLY A 138 -23.04 -8.82 11.88
N LEU A 139 -22.29 -8.80 12.98
CA LEU A 139 -22.68 -9.37 14.26
C LEU A 139 -23.26 -8.35 15.24
N LEU A 140 -23.35 -7.08 14.85
CA LEU A 140 -23.94 -6.05 15.69
C LEU A 140 -25.47 -6.10 15.67
N ARG A 141 -26.06 -5.62 16.77
CA ARG A 141 -27.49 -5.28 16.84
C ARG A 141 -27.75 -3.93 16.18
N PRO A 142 -28.97 -3.67 15.68
CA PRO A 142 -29.34 -2.31 15.27
C PRO A 142 -29.02 -1.28 16.34
N GLY A 143 -28.45 -0.13 15.97
CA GLY A 143 -27.95 0.89 16.88
C GLY A 143 -26.58 0.61 17.49
N GLY A 144 -25.99 -0.56 17.26
CA GLY A 144 -24.68 -0.94 17.77
C GLY A 144 -23.53 -0.07 17.23
N ALA A 145 -22.39 -0.15 17.90
CA ALA A 145 -21.17 0.62 17.54
C ALA A 145 -19.95 -0.28 17.45
N MET A 146 -18.94 0.18 16.69
CA MET A 146 -17.65 -0.50 16.66
C MET A 146 -16.48 0.49 16.64
N ALA A 147 -15.34 0.09 17.25
CA ALA A 147 -14.11 0.87 17.25
C ALA A 147 -12.88 -0.04 17.09
N PHE A 148 -12.06 0.22 16.08
CA PHE A 148 -10.94 -0.65 15.72
C PHE A 148 -9.66 0.14 15.45
N VAL A 149 -8.53 -0.48 15.77
CA VAL A 149 -7.25 -0.11 15.20
C VAL A 149 -7.23 -0.58 13.75
N VAL A 150 -6.84 0.28 12.84
CA VAL A 150 -6.77 -0.02 11.39
C VAL A 150 -5.44 0.45 10.81
N PRO A 151 -4.91 -0.21 9.77
CA PRO A 151 -3.75 0.34 9.07
C PRO A 151 -4.09 1.69 8.43
N ALA A 152 -3.11 2.60 8.37
CA ALA A 152 -3.27 3.87 7.65
C ALA A 152 -3.56 3.68 6.15
N GLU A 153 -3.44 2.44 5.64
CA GLU A 153 -3.90 2.01 4.32
C GLU A 153 -5.40 2.30 4.09
N ILE A 154 -6.22 2.41 5.15
CA ILE A 154 -7.63 2.85 5.05
C ILE A 154 -7.76 4.21 4.36
N GLY A 155 -6.72 5.03 4.38
CA GLY A 155 -6.70 6.35 3.76
C GLY A 155 -6.50 6.33 2.23
N HIS A 156 -6.10 5.21 1.61
CA HIS A 156 -5.73 5.20 0.19
C HIS A 156 -5.74 3.84 -0.51
N GLY A 157 -5.86 2.74 0.23
CA GLY A 157 -5.74 1.40 -0.33
C GLY A 157 -6.94 0.96 -1.17
N THR A 158 -6.71 0.00 -2.06
CA THR A 158 -7.77 -0.60 -2.89
C THR A 158 -8.82 -1.36 -2.08
N CYS A 159 -8.51 -1.76 -0.85
CA CYS A 159 -9.45 -2.37 0.08
C CYS A 159 -10.25 -1.33 0.88
N ALA A 160 -9.80 -0.08 0.94
CA ALA A 160 -10.47 0.98 1.70
C ALA A 160 -11.82 1.37 1.06
N GLU A 161 -11.89 1.39 -0.28
CA GLU A 161 -13.11 1.74 -1.01
C GLU A 161 -14.28 0.80 -0.66
N PRO A 162 -14.20 -0.53 -0.89
CA PRO A 162 -15.33 -1.42 -0.56
C PRO A 162 -15.63 -1.49 0.94
N LEU A 163 -14.64 -1.28 1.80
CA LEU A 163 -14.84 -1.20 3.24
C LEU A 163 -15.65 0.03 3.63
N LEU A 164 -15.17 1.23 3.28
CA LEU A 164 -15.81 2.49 3.68
C LEU A 164 -17.19 2.65 3.05
N GLU A 165 -17.40 2.20 1.80
CA GLU A 165 -18.73 2.13 1.17
C GLU A 165 -19.70 1.25 1.97
N ALA A 166 -19.26 0.05 2.35
CA ALA A 166 -20.09 -0.85 3.15
C ALA A 166 -20.40 -0.26 4.52
N LEU A 167 -19.41 0.34 5.20
CA LEU A 167 -19.63 0.97 6.50
C LEU A 167 -20.59 2.17 6.41
N CYS A 168 -20.43 3.04 5.42
CA CYS A 168 -21.35 4.18 5.23
C CYS A 168 -22.78 3.74 4.88
N ASN A 169 -22.96 2.59 4.23
CA ASN A 169 -24.27 2.04 3.93
C ASN A 169 -24.95 1.36 5.12
N HIS A 170 -24.20 1.10 6.22
CA HIS A 170 -24.73 0.34 7.37
C HIS A 170 -24.59 1.05 8.73
N PHE A 171 -24.02 2.27 8.77
CA PHE A 171 -23.88 3.04 10.01
C PHE A 171 -24.33 4.49 9.83
N ASP A 172 -24.91 5.07 10.87
CA ASP A 172 -25.27 6.50 10.91
C ASP A 172 -24.02 7.39 10.93
N ARG A 173 -22.90 6.87 11.45
CA ARG A 173 -21.65 7.60 11.57
C ARG A 173 -20.46 6.70 11.27
N VAL A 174 -19.57 7.17 10.40
CA VAL A 174 -18.27 6.56 10.11
C VAL A 174 -17.20 7.61 10.36
N HIS A 175 -16.27 7.35 11.29
CA HIS A 175 -15.26 8.29 11.71
C HIS A 175 -13.88 7.65 11.69
N VAL A 176 -12.96 8.22 10.91
CA VAL A 176 -11.55 7.84 10.85
C VAL A 176 -10.72 8.88 11.58
N THR A 177 -9.89 8.47 12.52
CA THR A 177 -8.93 9.33 13.24
C THR A 177 -7.51 8.98 12.81
N ALA A 178 -6.86 9.89 12.11
CA ALA A 178 -5.48 9.80 11.67
C ALA A 178 -4.55 10.45 12.70
N PHE A 179 -3.37 9.86 12.90
CA PHE A 179 -2.33 10.38 13.78
C PHE A 179 -1.09 10.70 12.96
N ARG A 180 -0.46 11.84 13.25
CA ARG A 180 0.81 12.24 12.65
C ARG A 180 1.97 11.48 13.28
N GLU A 181 1.96 11.34 14.60
CA GLU A 181 2.89 10.45 15.29
C GLU A 181 2.37 9.01 15.29
N LYS A 182 3.30 8.05 15.24
CA LYS A 182 2.94 6.62 15.19
C LYS A 182 2.21 6.17 16.45
N LEU A 183 1.02 5.64 16.29
CA LEU A 183 0.26 5.00 17.37
C LEU A 183 1.04 3.83 18.00
N PHE A 184 1.87 3.14 17.18
CA PHE A 184 2.76 2.05 17.60
C PHE A 184 4.19 2.35 17.13
N PRO A 185 5.05 3.01 17.95
CA PRO A 185 6.40 3.40 17.53
C PRO A 185 7.29 2.22 17.08
N ALA A 186 7.06 1.03 17.62
CA ALA A 186 7.81 -0.19 17.27
C ALA A 186 7.40 -0.82 15.92
N LEU A 187 6.29 -0.36 15.30
CA LEU A 187 5.81 -0.89 14.03
C LEU A 187 6.35 -0.10 12.84
N SER A 188 6.60 -0.80 11.75
CA SER A 188 6.90 -0.17 10.47
C SER A 188 5.66 0.46 9.83
N GLU A 189 4.48 -0.13 10.06
CA GLU A 189 3.20 0.30 9.49
C GLU A 189 2.53 1.33 10.41
N ASP A 190 1.97 2.38 9.80
CA ASP A 190 1.19 3.38 10.53
C ASP A 190 -0.22 2.85 10.78
N CYS A 191 -0.75 3.15 11.97
CA CYS A 191 -2.08 2.74 12.39
C CYS A 191 -2.92 3.96 12.74
N TRP A 192 -4.19 3.91 12.35
CA TRP A 192 -5.22 4.89 12.65
C TRP A 192 -6.34 4.23 13.44
N LEU A 193 -7.33 5.01 13.87
CA LEU A 193 -8.51 4.49 14.55
C LEU A 193 -9.74 4.68 13.66
N LEU A 194 -10.60 3.67 13.64
CA LEU A 194 -11.92 3.68 13.00
C LEU A 194 -12.98 3.56 14.09
N HIS A 195 -13.97 4.44 14.07
CA HIS A 195 -15.16 4.36 14.90
C HIS A 195 -16.41 4.45 14.03
N CYS A 196 -17.36 3.53 14.22
CA CYS A 196 -18.66 3.56 13.57
C CYS A 196 -19.76 3.41 14.62
N ALA A 197 -20.84 4.18 14.48
CA ALA A 197 -21.98 4.14 15.41
C ALA A 197 -23.31 4.14 14.66
N GLY A 198 -24.32 3.53 15.27
CA GLY A 198 -25.67 3.43 14.70
C GLY A 198 -25.74 2.37 13.59
N PHE A 199 -25.38 1.12 13.90
CA PHE A 199 -25.52 0.00 12.95
C PHE A 199 -26.98 -0.17 12.49
N ALA A 200 -27.17 -0.56 11.25
CA ALA A 200 -28.41 -0.56 10.47
C ALA A 200 -28.92 0.86 10.06
N GLY A 201 -28.10 1.90 10.29
CA GLY A 201 -28.30 3.23 9.74
C GLY A 201 -27.59 3.43 8.41
N ARG A 202 -27.42 4.70 8.01
CA ARG A 202 -26.71 5.09 6.78
C ARG A 202 -26.18 6.51 6.89
N THR A 203 -25.01 6.75 6.29
CA THR A 203 -24.44 8.09 6.12
C THR A 203 -23.90 8.29 4.71
N ASP A 204 -23.90 9.53 4.22
CA ASP A 204 -23.30 9.94 2.95
C ASP A 204 -21.97 10.70 3.15
N GLU A 205 -21.43 10.65 4.35
CA GLU A 205 -20.16 11.32 4.70
C GLU A 205 -19.27 10.46 5.61
N ILE A 206 -17.99 10.71 5.54
CA ILE A 206 -16.96 10.19 6.43
C ILE A 206 -16.44 11.35 7.28
N LEU A 207 -16.42 11.18 8.60
CA LEU A 207 -15.75 12.09 9.50
C LEU A 207 -14.25 11.75 9.54
N LEU A 208 -13.40 12.75 9.37
CA LEU A 208 -11.94 12.58 9.38
C LEU A 208 -11.32 13.55 10.39
N SER A 209 -10.76 13.01 11.46
CA SER A 209 -9.95 13.77 12.41
C SER A 209 -8.48 13.56 12.12
N ALA A 210 -7.71 14.64 12.23
CA ALA A 210 -6.26 14.67 12.12
C ALA A 210 -5.68 15.15 13.44
N LEU A 211 -4.96 14.29 14.15
CA LEU A 211 -4.35 14.59 15.44
C LEU A 211 -2.83 14.46 15.34
N GLU A 212 -2.10 15.23 16.15
CA GLU A 212 -0.64 15.11 16.21
C GLU A 212 -0.23 13.78 16.81
N GLU A 213 -0.74 13.46 18.00
CA GLU A 213 -0.45 12.23 18.75
C GLU A 213 -1.74 11.63 19.31
N PHE A 214 -1.68 10.36 19.71
CA PHE A 214 -2.76 9.74 20.45
C PHE A 214 -2.78 10.25 21.90
N ARG A 215 -3.95 10.69 22.32
CA ARG A 215 -4.26 10.97 23.76
C ARG A 215 -5.54 10.23 24.10
N PRO A 216 -5.62 9.58 25.27
CA PRO A 216 -6.85 8.94 25.71
C PRO A 216 -8.00 9.96 25.77
N LEU A 217 -9.09 9.66 25.08
CA LEU A 217 -10.31 10.47 25.05
C LEU A 217 -11.50 9.59 25.45
N ASP A 218 -12.45 10.17 26.16
CA ASP A 218 -13.68 9.49 26.58
C ASP A 218 -14.68 9.29 25.42
N ALA A 219 -14.49 9.99 24.32
CA ALA A 219 -15.29 9.90 23.11
C ALA A 219 -14.41 10.15 21.87
N PRO A 220 -14.85 9.75 20.67
CA PRO A 220 -14.17 10.10 19.44
C PRO A 220 -13.97 11.61 19.31
N PRO A 221 -12.88 12.10 18.66
CA PRO A 221 -12.60 13.53 18.54
C PRO A 221 -13.79 14.31 18.02
N GLN A 222 -14.10 15.46 18.67
CA GLN A 222 -15.21 16.33 18.24
C GLN A 222 -14.86 17.14 16.99
N SER A 223 -13.59 17.53 16.85
CA SER A 223 -13.11 18.24 15.67
C SER A 223 -12.82 17.24 14.57
N ALA A 224 -13.69 17.20 13.56
CA ALA A 224 -13.55 16.34 12.39
C ALA A 224 -13.95 17.11 11.13
N ARG A 225 -13.18 16.91 10.06
CA ARG A 225 -13.57 17.31 8.70
C ARG A 225 -14.66 16.37 8.20
N ARG A 226 -15.74 16.94 7.69
CA ARG A 226 -16.81 16.18 7.03
C ARG A 226 -16.45 15.97 5.56
N VAL A 227 -16.28 14.74 5.15
CA VAL A 227 -15.92 14.36 3.77
C VAL A 227 -17.10 13.65 3.14
N SER A 228 -17.81 14.31 2.22
CA SER A 228 -18.91 13.66 1.52
C SER A 228 -18.42 12.49 0.67
N LEU A 229 -19.19 11.41 0.58
CA LEU A 229 -18.88 10.25 -0.27
C LEU A 229 -18.69 10.68 -1.74
N ALA A 230 -19.44 11.66 -2.21
CA ALA A 230 -19.27 12.19 -3.57
C ALA A 230 -17.89 12.81 -3.78
N SER A 231 -17.43 13.66 -2.85
CA SER A 231 -16.07 14.26 -2.89
C SER A 231 -14.98 13.22 -2.75
N TRP A 232 -15.17 12.25 -1.86
CA TRP A 232 -14.23 11.15 -1.68
C TRP A 232 -14.08 10.27 -2.93
N ARG A 233 -15.18 9.87 -3.56
CA ARG A 233 -15.19 9.12 -4.85
C ARG A 233 -14.54 9.93 -5.97
N LYS A 234 -14.82 11.22 -6.06
CA LYS A 234 -14.21 12.13 -7.05
C LYS A 234 -12.68 12.22 -6.86
N SER A 235 -12.19 12.06 -5.62
CA SER A 235 -10.75 12.02 -5.32
C SER A 235 -10.10 10.65 -5.58
N GLY A 236 -10.77 9.72 -6.26
CA GLY A 236 -10.27 8.35 -6.46
C GLY A 236 -10.24 7.53 -5.18
N CYS A 237 -11.16 7.81 -4.24
CA CYS A 237 -11.26 7.17 -2.93
C CYS A 237 -10.01 7.40 -2.04
N ARG A 238 -9.32 8.54 -2.24
CA ARG A 238 -8.12 8.93 -1.50
C ARG A 238 -8.48 9.77 -0.28
N LEU A 239 -8.76 9.14 0.87
CA LEU A 239 -9.11 9.85 2.10
C LEU A 239 -7.94 10.70 2.62
N ARG A 240 -6.69 10.25 2.41
CA ARG A 240 -5.47 11.01 2.78
C ARG A 240 -5.40 12.40 2.15
N LYS A 241 -5.98 12.61 0.97
CA LYS A 241 -6.06 13.94 0.35
C LYS A 241 -6.72 14.97 1.27
N PHE A 242 -7.69 14.54 2.07
CA PHE A 242 -8.44 15.42 2.98
C PHE A 242 -7.71 15.72 4.30
N LEU A 243 -6.51 15.14 4.52
CA LEU A 243 -5.60 15.54 5.60
C LEU A 243 -4.75 16.77 5.21
N LEU A 244 -4.69 17.09 3.91
CA LEU A 244 -3.91 18.23 3.40
C LEU A 244 -4.66 19.55 3.61
N PRO A 245 -3.93 20.69 3.62
CA PRO A 245 -4.52 22.02 3.72
C PRO A 245 -5.60 22.22 2.65
N GLU A 246 -6.75 22.72 3.05
CA GLU A 246 -7.92 22.88 2.16
C GLU A 246 -7.64 23.80 0.97
N ARG A 247 -6.89 24.89 1.24
CA ARG A 247 -6.45 25.83 0.21
C ARG A 247 -5.56 25.13 -0.85
N GLY A 248 -4.65 24.25 -0.43
CA GLY A 248 -3.78 23.49 -1.32
C GLY A 248 -4.54 22.49 -2.19
N THR A 249 -5.47 21.74 -1.57
CA THR A 249 -6.29 20.76 -2.32
C THR A 249 -7.30 21.41 -3.26
N ALA A 250 -7.89 22.54 -2.88
CA ALA A 250 -8.79 23.30 -3.75
C ALA A 250 -8.05 23.88 -4.97
N LEU A 251 -6.86 24.45 -4.77
CA LEU A 251 -6.00 24.92 -5.85
C LEU A 251 -5.59 23.78 -6.77
N TYR A 252 -5.16 22.64 -6.19
CA TYR A 252 -4.82 21.45 -6.97
C TYR A 252 -5.99 21.01 -7.86
N ASP A 253 -7.20 20.91 -7.30
CA ASP A 253 -8.39 20.48 -8.06
C ASP A 253 -8.75 21.47 -9.19
N ALA A 254 -8.61 22.77 -8.94
CA ALA A 254 -8.83 23.81 -9.94
C ALA A 254 -7.82 23.68 -11.10
N LEU A 255 -6.52 23.57 -10.77
CA LEU A 255 -5.45 23.44 -11.77
C LEU A 255 -5.54 22.11 -12.54
N ALA A 256 -5.82 21.00 -11.84
CA ALA A 256 -5.95 19.68 -12.44
C ALA A 256 -7.14 19.58 -13.43
N GLY A 257 -8.11 20.49 -13.34
CA GLY A 257 -9.23 20.62 -14.28
C GLY A 257 -8.96 21.47 -15.53
N LEU A 258 -7.80 22.13 -15.63
CA LEU A 258 -7.49 22.98 -16.76
C LEU A 258 -7.22 22.17 -18.05
N PRO A 259 -7.59 22.68 -19.24
CA PRO A 259 -7.39 21.98 -20.51
C PRO A 259 -5.92 21.65 -20.85
N GLY A 260 -4.96 22.38 -20.26
CA GLY A 260 -3.53 22.15 -20.44
C GLY A 260 -2.92 21.08 -19.52
N VAL A 261 -3.72 20.58 -18.56
CA VAL A 261 -3.28 19.57 -17.60
C VAL A 261 -3.85 18.21 -17.99
N ARG A 262 -2.97 17.24 -18.21
CA ARG A 262 -3.32 15.88 -18.64
C ARG A 262 -3.07 14.86 -17.55
N ARG A 263 -3.76 13.73 -17.58
CA ARG A 263 -3.34 12.54 -16.84
C ARG A 263 -2.14 11.91 -17.52
N PHE A 264 -1.24 11.28 -16.76
CA PHE A 264 -0.10 10.57 -17.35
C PHE A 264 -0.55 9.49 -18.36
N SER A 265 -1.67 8.81 -18.10
CA SER A 265 -2.27 7.82 -19.02
C SER A 265 -2.66 8.38 -20.40
N GLU A 266 -2.84 9.68 -20.54
CA GLU A 266 -3.11 10.36 -21.81
C GLU A 266 -1.83 10.75 -22.56
N VAL A 267 -0.68 10.69 -21.87
CA VAL A 267 0.64 11.10 -22.32
C VAL A 267 1.54 9.92 -22.65
N GLY A 268 1.35 8.82 -21.92
CA GLY A 268 2.17 7.64 -22.04
C GLY A 268 1.70 6.51 -21.13
N HIS A 269 2.55 5.52 -21.01
CA HIS A 269 2.34 4.35 -20.19
C HIS A 269 3.57 4.09 -19.30
N ALA A 270 3.35 3.82 -18.03
CA ALA A 270 4.33 3.31 -17.11
C ALA A 270 4.02 1.85 -16.79
N GLY A 271 4.96 0.97 -17.01
CA GLY A 271 4.85 -0.45 -16.68
C GLY A 271 6.02 -0.88 -15.83
N ILE A 272 5.92 -2.06 -15.22
CA ILE A 272 7.06 -2.67 -14.53
C ILE A 272 8.09 -3.16 -15.55
N GLY A 273 9.38 -3.07 -15.20
CA GLY A 273 10.45 -3.70 -15.99
C GLY A 273 10.36 -5.25 -15.91
N TYR A 274 11.29 -5.91 -16.55
CA TYR A 274 11.32 -7.37 -16.60
C TYR A 274 11.57 -8.01 -15.22
N VAL A 275 11.16 -9.27 -15.09
CA VAL A 275 11.42 -10.10 -13.89
C VAL A 275 12.28 -11.29 -14.29
N THR A 276 13.47 -11.44 -13.73
CA THR A 276 14.36 -12.57 -14.01
C THR A 276 13.91 -13.86 -13.33
N GLY A 277 13.48 -13.76 -12.08
CA GLY A 277 13.26 -14.91 -11.20
C GLY A 277 14.52 -15.40 -10.47
N ALA A 278 15.72 -15.04 -10.97
CA ALA A 278 17.01 -15.34 -10.37
C ALA A 278 18.00 -14.19 -10.65
N ASN A 279 17.81 -13.07 -9.93
CA ASN A 279 18.54 -11.85 -10.21
C ASN A 279 20.06 -12.01 -10.17
N ASN A 280 20.60 -12.75 -9.20
CA ASN A 280 22.05 -12.93 -9.05
C ASN A 280 22.67 -13.76 -10.17
N PHE A 281 21.87 -14.57 -10.88
CA PHE A 281 22.32 -15.35 -12.02
C PHE A 281 22.24 -14.57 -13.34
N PHE A 282 21.10 -13.89 -13.57
CA PHE A 282 20.87 -13.20 -14.84
C PHE A 282 21.51 -11.80 -14.90
N HIS A 283 21.86 -11.19 -13.78
CA HIS A 283 22.57 -9.91 -13.75
C HIS A 283 24.04 -10.13 -13.48
N VAL A 284 24.82 -10.09 -14.54
CA VAL A 284 26.25 -10.39 -14.57
C VAL A 284 27.07 -9.13 -14.36
N ARG A 285 28.16 -9.25 -13.62
CA ARG A 285 29.16 -8.17 -13.51
C ARG A 285 30.02 -8.11 -14.78
N PRO A 286 30.59 -6.95 -15.14
CA PRO A 286 31.53 -6.86 -16.25
C PRO A 286 32.71 -7.86 -16.14
N THR A 287 33.31 -7.98 -14.96
CA THR A 287 34.40 -8.94 -14.71
C THR A 287 33.94 -10.39 -14.86
N GLU A 288 32.74 -10.71 -14.41
CA GLU A 288 32.15 -12.05 -14.55
C GLU A 288 31.82 -12.38 -16.01
N ALA A 289 31.25 -11.42 -16.76
CA ALA A 289 31.00 -11.58 -18.18
C ALA A 289 32.28 -11.83 -18.98
N GLN A 290 33.37 -11.13 -18.63
CA GLN A 290 34.69 -11.33 -19.21
C GLN A 290 35.28 -12.71 -18.84
N PHE A 291 35.19 -13.10 -17.58
CA PHE A 291 35.69 -14.41 -17.09
C PHE A 291 35.03 -15.58 -17.84
N TRP A 292 33.70 -15.53 -18.01
CA TRP A 292 32.94 -16.54 -18.73
C TRP A 292 33.04 -16.42 -20.25
N GLY A 293 33.63 -15.34 -20.77
CA GLY A 293 33.68 -15.05 -22.22
C GLY A 293 32.29 -14.91 -22.83
N LEU A 294 31.34 -14.30 -22.11
CA LEU A 294 29.99 -14.09 -22.61
C LEU A 294 29.99 -13.06 -23.74
N PRO A 295 29.42 -13.38 -24.93
CA PRO A 295 29.42 -12.46 -26.06
C PRO A 295 28.60 -11.18 -25.77
N PRO A 296 29.05 -9.99 -26.20
CA PRO A 296 28.33 -8.73 -25.96
C PRO A 296 26.89 -8.71 -26.49
N GLU A 297 26.61 -9.44 -27.58
CA GLU A 297 25.28 -9.52 -28.21
C GLU A 297 24.22 -10.22 -27.36
N VAL A 298 24.62 -11.03 -26.38
CA VAL A 298 23.70 -11.64 -25.42
C VAL A 298 23.55 -10.84 -24.12
N LEU A 299 24.21 -9.69 -24.03
CA LEU A 299 24.18 -8.83 -22.85
C LEU A 299 23.43 -7.54 -23.13
N ARG A 300 22.61 -7.12 -22.17
CA ARG A 300 21.90 -5.83 -22.20
C ARG A 300 22.22 -5.04 -20.95
N VAL A 301 22.60 -3.77 -21.11
CA VAL A 301 22.78 -2.90 -19.96
C VAL A 301 21.44 -2.62 -19.30
N THR A 302 21.37 -2.76 -17.98
CA THR A 302 20.13 -2.67 -17.23
C THR A 302 20.22 -1.75 -16.02
N VAL A 303 19.18 -0.95 -15.80
CA VAL A 303 18.92 -0.27 -14.52
C VAL A 303 18.25 -1.27 -13.59
N ARG A 304 18.87 -1.56 -12.45
CA ARG A 304 18.38 -2.58 -11.50
C ARG A 304 17.59 -2.01 -10.34
N LYS A 305 17.92 -0.79 -9.90
CA LYS A 305 17.36 -0.12 -8.73
C LYS A 305 17.14 1.35 -9.00
N GLY A 306 16.17 1.95 -8.32
CA GLY A 306 15.93 3.39 -8.39
C GLY A 306 17.13 4.25 -7.96
N GLU A 307 17.95 3.77 -7.03
CA GLU A 307 19.17 4.43 -6.56
C GLU A 307 20.24 4.63 -7.66
N GLN A 308 20.21 3.84 -8.71
CA GLN A 308 21.10 3.95 -9.86
C GLN A 308 20.68 5.06 -10.83
N LEU A 309 19.45 5.54 -10.74
CA LEU A 309 18.93 6.57 -11.64
C LEU A 309 19.58 7.91 -11.31
N PRO A 310 20.26 8.56 -12.29
CA PRO A 310 20.68 9.95 -12.14
C PRO A 310 19.45 10.88 -12.17
N GLU A 311 19.66 12.15 -11.92
CA GLU A 311 18.55 13.11 -11.79
C GLU A 311 17.69 13.25 -13.05
N ARG A 312 18.31 13.29 -14.24
CA ARG A 312 17.59 13.63 -15.48
C ARG A 312 17.69 12.60 -16.60
N ARG A 313 18.84 11.92 -16.76
CA ARG A 313 19.06 11.01 -17.90
C ARG A 313 20.07 9.92 -17.58
N VAL A 314 19.83 8.74 -18.09
CA VAL A 314 20.81 7.67 -18.19
C VAL A 314 21.47 7.77 -19.55
N ASP A 315 22.68 8.27 -19.58
CA ASP A 315 23.53 8.41 -20.77
C ASP A 315 24.69 7.41 -20.77
N GLN A 316 25.53 7.47 -21.81
CA GLN A 316 26.71 6.61 -21.92
C GLN A 316 27.75 6.85 -20.81
N GLN A 317 27.78 8.04 -20.20
CA GLN A 317 28.67 8.32 -19.09
C GLN A 317 28.24 7.58 -17.83
N ALA A 318 26.94 7.58 -17.52
CA ALA A 318 26.40 6.81 -16.41
C ALA A 318 26.68 5.30 -16.57
N VAL A 319 26.46 4.76 -17.76
CA VAL A 319 26.76 3.35 -18.09
C VAL A 319 28.25 3.04 -17.91
N ARG A 320 29.14 3.88 -18.41
CA ARG A 320 30.60 3.69 -18.20
C ARG A 320 30.97 3.69 -16.72
N GLY A 321 30.34 4.56 -15.92
CA GLY A 321 30.53 4.57 -14.46
C GLY A 321 30.14 3.24 -13.80
N TRP A 322 28.97 2.71 -14.12
CA TRP A 322 28.52 1.41 -13.57
C TRP A 322 29.45 0.26 -13.98
N ILE A 323 29.90 0.24 -15.25
CA ILE A 323 30.84 -0.78 -15.74
C ILE A 323 32.19 -0.65 -15.07
N ALA A 324 32.72 0.55 -14.90
CA ALA A 324 34.01 0.79 -14.23
C ALA A 324 33.99 0.40 -12.74
N ASN A 325 32.83 0.54 -12.08
CA ASN A 325 32.62 0.11 -10.71
C ASN A 325 32.25 -1.39 -10.58
N ASP A 326 32.36 -2.14 -11.67
CA ASP A 326 32.00 -3.55 -11.74
C ASP A 326 30.60 -3.86 -11.15
N GLU A 327 29.62 -2.97 -11.41
CA GLU A 327 28.26 -3.21 -10.98
C GLU A 327 27.62 -4.35 -11.80
N PRO A 328 26.72 -5.16 -11.22
CA PRO A 328 26.05 -6.25 -11.94
C PRO A 328 24.92 -5.72 -12.84
N VAL A 329 25.29 -4.91 -13.83
CA VAL A 329 24.37 -4.18 -14.73
C VAL A 329 24.20 -4.82 -16.11
N LEU A 330 24.77 -5.99 -16.34
CA LEU A 330 24.64 -6.70 -17.60
C LEU A 330 23.60 -7.82 -17.47
N LEU A 331 22.43 -7.64 -18.10
CA LEU A 331 21.40 -8.67 -18.18
C LEU A 331 21.79 -9.70 -19.23
N LEU A 332 21.89 -10.96 -18.85
CA LEU A 332 21.96 -12.08 -19.80
C LEU A 332 20.60 -12.26 -20.49
N HIS A 333 20.52 -11.86 -21.77
CA HIS A 333 19.28 -11.84 -22.56
C HIS A 333 19.37 -12.78 -23.74
N LEU A 334 18.74 -13.95 -23.62
CA LEU A 334 18.86 -15.08 -24.58
C LEU A 334 17.61 -15.29 -25.45
N ARG A 335 16.68 -14.34 -25.46
CA ARG A 335 15.48 -14.44 -26.30
C ARG A 335 15.85 -14.34 -27.77
N GLY A 336 15.50 -15.37 -28.55
CA GLY A 336 15.78 -15.42 -29.99
C GLY A 336 17.21 -15.81 -30.38
N VAL A 337 18.05 -16.15 -29.38
CA VAL A 337 19.43 -16.59 -29.62
C VAL A 337 19.45 -18.10 -29.90
N VAL A 338 19.57 -18.50 -31.18
CA VAL A 338 19.61 -19.89 -31.60
C VAL A 338 20.60 -20.02 -32.78
N PRO A 339 21.62 -20.89 -32.68
CA PRO A 339 21.99 -21.69 -31.52
C PRO A 339 22.63 -20.83 -30.40
N LEU A 340 22.57 -21.34 -29.15
CA LEU A 340 23.27 -20.67 -28.04
C LEU A 340 24.79 -20.75 -28.25
N PRO A 341 25.56 -19.66 -28.05
CA PRO A 341 27.01 -19.67 -28.05
C PRO A 341 27.60 -20.70 -27.06
N PRO A 342 28.73 -21.36 -27.37
CA PRO A 342 29.30 -22.38 -26.48
C PRO A 342 29.53 -21.88 -25.04
N ARG A 343 30.09 -20.68 -24.87
CA ARG A 343 30.35 -20.08 -23.56
C ARG A 343 29.07 -19.80 -22.76
N VAL A 344 27.98 -19.44 -23.43
CA VAL A 344 26.66 -19.26 -22.79
C VAL A 344 26.13 -20.61 -22.30
N ARG A 345 26.29 -21.69 -23.07
CA ARG A 345 25.89 -23.05 -22.65
C ARG A 345 26.67 -23.47 -21.40
N GLU A 346 27.99 -23.26 -21.38
CA GLU A 346 28.84 -23.55 -20.23
C GLU A 346 28.37 -22.77 -18.99
N TYR A 347 28.05 -21.49 -19.13
CA TYR A 347 27.52 -20.65 -18.04
C TYR A 347 26.17 -21.16 -17.51
N LEU A 348 25.26 -21.58 -18.39
CA LEU A 348 23.95 -22.12 -18.00
C LEU A 348 24.05 -23.46 -17.23
N GLU A 349 25.10 -24.26 -17.46
CA GLU A 349 25.36 -25.55 -16.80
C GLU A 349 26.15 -25.43 -15.49
N THR A 350 26.41 -24.22 -15.02
CA THR A 350 27.03 -24.00 -13.70
C THR A 350 26.07 -24.35 -12.55
N ASP A 351 26.60 -24.55 -11.33
CA ASP A 351 25.78 -24.75 -10.15
C ASP A 351 24.79 -23.58 -9.92
N ALA A 352 25.22 -22.35 -10.20
CA ALA A 352 24.36 -21.17 -10.15
C ALA A 352 23.25 -21.24 -11.21
N GLY A 353 23.53 -21.75 -12.41
CA GLY A 353 22.55 -21.98 -13.47
C GLY A 353 21.51 -23.04 -13.08
N HIS A 354 21.97 -24.16 -12.50
CA HIS A 354 21.07 -25.19 -11.98
C HIS A 354 20.17 -24.66 -10.86
N GLN A 355 20.72 -23.91 -9.91
CA GLN A 355 19.92 -23.25 -8.87
C GLN A 355 18.92 -22.24 -9.44
N ALA A 356 19.31 -21.43 -10.41
CA ALA A 356 18.42 -20.48 -11.08
C ALA A 356 17.25 -21.18 -11.78
N LYS A 357 17.50 -22.30 -12.44
CA LYS A 357 16.49 -23.13 -13.12
C LYS A 357 15.39 -23.61 -12.17
N GLU A 358 15.75 -23.94 -10.92
CA GLU A 358 14.81 -24.44 -9.90
C GLU A 358 13.93 -23.33 -9.30
N THR A 359 14.22 -22.06 -9.54
CA THR A 359 13.35 -20.97 -9.03
C THR A 359 11.96 -21.01 -9.66
N TYR A 360 10.94 -20.57 -8.93
CA TYR A 360 9.54 -20.63 -9.37
C TYR A 360 9.33 -20.00 -10.75
N LYS A 361 9.92 -18.84 -11.02
CA LYS A 361 9.74 -18.14 -12.30
C LYS A 361 10.46 -18.85 -13.45
N CYS A 362 11.69 -19.31 -13.24
CA CYS A 362 12.47 -19.99 -14.28
C CYS A 362 11.86 -21.34 -14.62
N ARG A 363 11.50 -22.14 -13.64
CA ARG A 363 10.86 -23.45 -13.78
C ARG A 363 9.57 -23.42 -14.62
N ASN A 364 8.84 -22.31 -14.61
CA ASN A 364 7.61 -22.12 -15.38
C ASN A 364 7.83 -21.45 -16.76
N ARG A 365 9.09 -21.41 -17.27
CA ARG A 365 9.44 -20.87 -18.59
C ARG A 365 9.94 -21.99 -19.53
N ASN A 366 9.71 -21.81 -20.80
CA ASN A 366 10.25 -22.69 -21.82
C ASN A 366 10.82 -21.85 -22.99
N PRO A 367 12.16 -21.81 -23.17
CA PRO A 367 13.19 -22.36 -22.29
C PRO A 367 13.32 -21.58 -20.96
N TRP A 368 13.77 -22.24 -19.88
CA TRP A 368 13.86 -21.70 -18.54
C TRP A 368 14.73 -20.42 -18.42
N TYR A 369 15.76 -20.32 -19.25
CA TYR A 369 16.73 -19.24 -19.28
C TYR A 369 16.27 -17.99 -20.06
N VAL A 370 15.12 -18.02 -20.70
CA VAL A 370 14.59 -16.87 -21.44
C VAL A 370 13.87 -15.93 -20.49
N VAL A 371 14.42 -14.73 -20.28
CA VAL A 371 13.77 -13.65 -19.52
C VAL A 371 12.76 -12.96 -20.42
N PRO A 372 11.45 -13.01 -20.11
CA PRO A 372 10.42 -12.38 -20.92
C PRO A 372 10.35 -10.86 -20.68
N ASP A 373 9.62 -10.18 -21.57
CA ASP A 373 9.21 -8.77 -21.43
C ASP A 373 10.37 -7.76 -21.28
N VAL A 374 11.55 -8.11 -21.77
CA VAL A 374 12.70 -7.21 -21.82
C VAL A 374 12.46 -6.19 -22.93
N LYS A 375 12.18 -4.95 -22.54
CA LYS A 375 11.93 -3.81 -23.44
C LYS A 375 12.85 -2.67 -23.10
N THR A 376 13.22 -1.86 -24.10
CA THR A 376 13.97 -0.61 -23.91
C THR A 376 12.96 0.53 -23.79
N PRO A 377 12.77 1.13 -22.59
CA PRO A 377 11.86 2.23 -22.40
C PRO A 377 12.47 3.54 -22.89
N GLN A 378 11.64 4.57 -23.13
CA GLN A 378 12.11 5.93 -23.41
C GLN A 378 12.58 6.66 -22.15
N ALA A 379 12.00 6.31 -20.99
CA ALA A 379 12.39 6.86 -19.71
C ALA A 379 12.15 5.88 -18.57
N PHE A 380 12.70 6.20 -17.42
CA PHE A 380 12.55 5.49 -16.16
C PHE A 380 11.85 6.34 -15.12
N LEU A 381 11.10 5.70 -14.24
CA LEU A 381 10.52 6.33 -13.05
C LEU A 381 10.80 5.44 -11.84
N SER A 382 11.27 6.02 -10.74
CA SER A 382 11.47 5.27 -9.50
C SER A 382 10.16 4.72 -8.97
N TYR A 383 10.16 3.44 -8.64
CA TYR A 383 9.01 2.74 -8.04
C TYR A 383 8.80 3.13 -6.56
N MET A 384 9.90 3.30 -5.84
CA MET A 384 9.95 3.75 -4.45
C MET A 384 10.59 5.13 -4.41
N ILE A 385 9.93 6.07 -3.75
CA ILE A 385 10.27 7.48 -3.80
C ILE A 385 10.53 7.98 -2.39
N GLY A 386 11.68 8.59 -2.17
CA GLY A 386 11.96 9.35 -0.96
C GLY A 386 11.36 10.76 -1.06
N LEU A 387 12.13 11.72 -1.54
CA LEU A 387 11.72 13.12 -1.59
C LEU A 387 10.75 13.41 -2.74
N ALA A 388 11.15 13.16 -3.97
CA ALA A 388 10.35 13.43 -5.15
C ALA A 388 10.60 12.36 -6.23
N PRO A 389 9.56 11.99 -7.00
CA PRO A 389 9.74 11.12 -8.15
C PRO A 389 10.45 11.87 -9.26
N ALA A 390 11.50 11.27 -9.84
CA ALA A 390 12.18 11.79 -11.01
C ALA A 390 11.82 10.95 -12.25
N LEU A 391 11.45 11.62 -13.33
CA LEU A 391 11.32 11.01 -14.65
C LEU A 391 12.66 11.14 -15.37
N VAL A 392 13.35 10.03 -15.61
CA VAL A 392 14.73 9.99 -16.10
C VAL A 392 14.76 9.49 -17.53
N ALA A 393 15.25 10.31 -18.48
CA ALA A 393 15.36 9.93 -19.89
C ALA A 393 16.36 8.78 -20.09
N ASN A 394 16.08 7.87 -21.02
CA ASN A 394 16.93 6.72 -21.34
C ASN A 394 17.70 6.97 -22.65
N GLU A 395 18.76 7.73 -22.61
CA GLU A 395 19.58 8.04 -23.79
C GLU A 395 20.58 6.90 -24.12
N ALA A 396 20.90 6.05 -23.13
CA ALA A 396 21.84 4.95 -23.30
C ALA A 396 21.18 3.66 -23.83
N GLY A 397 19.86 3.61 -23.99
CA GLY A 397 19.15 2.42 -24.47
C GLY A 397 19.14 1.25 -23.49
N CYS A 398 19.22 1.53 -22.20
CA CYS A 398 19.18 0.53 -21.13
C CYS A 398 17.77 -0.12 -21.00
N VAL A 399 17.75 -1.34 -20.52
CA VAL A 399 16.53 -2.00 -20.05
C VAL A 399 16.40 -1.82 -18.52
N CYS A 400 15.30 -2.24 -17.88
CA CYS A 400 15.18 -2.13 -16.42
C CYS A 400 14.45 -3.32 -15.79
N THR A 401 14.79 -3.59 -14.53
CA THR A 401 14.10 -4.58 -13.69
C THR A 401 12.75 -4.04 -13.19
N ASN A 402 11.94 -4.93 -12.62
CA ASN A 402 10.67 -4.58 -11.97
C ASN A 402 10.80 -3.67 -10.72
N SER A 403 12.00 -3.31 -10.30
CA SER A 403 12.23 -2.32 -9.24
C SER A 403 12.20 -0.87 -9.77
N VAL A 404 12.04 -0.70 -11.08
CA VAL A 404 11.98 0.59 -11.78
C VAL A 404 10.84 0.52 -12.80
N HIS A 405 10.08 1.60 -12.94
CA HIS A 405 9.09 1.67 -14.01
C HIS A 405 9.73 1.95 -15.35
N ALA A 406 9.34 1.18 -16.34
CA ALA A 406 9.62 1.41 -17.76
C ALA A 406 8.55 2.36 -18.32
N VAL A 407 8.96 3.56 -18.75
CA VAL A 407 8.06 4.59 -19.29
C VAL A 407 8.16 4.62 -20.80
N GLN A 408 7.01 4.59 -21.47
CA GLN A 408 6.84 4.78 -22.90
C GLN A 408 5.85 5.92 -23.13
N LEU A 409 6.28 6.98 -23.83
CA LEU A 409 5.43 8.11 -24.19
C LEU A 409 4.70 7.83 -25.51
N SER A 410 3.53 8.43 -25.65
CA SER A 410 2.83 8.50 -26.92
C SER A 410 3.62 9.40 -27.90
N PRO A 411 3.54 9.16 -29.22
CA PRO A 411 4.37 9.86 -30.22
C PRO A 411 4.23 11.39 -30.23
N ASP A 412 3.11 11.92 -29.74
CA ASP A 412 2.80 13.34 -29.70
C ASP A 412 3.52 14.10 -28.58
N PHE A 413 4.26 13.41 -27.71
CA PHE A 413 4.88 14.02 -26.53
C PHE A 413 6.40 13.83 -26.52
N ASP A 414 7.08 14.95 -26.30
CA ASP A 414 8.54 14.99 -26.13
C ASP A 414 8.92 14.73 -24.67
N ILE A 415 9.99 13.94 -24.46
CA ILE A 415 10.46 13.56 -23.13
C ILE A 415 10.87 14.78 -22.29
N ALA A 416 11.50 15.79 -22.89
CA ALA A 416 11.95 16.97 -22.18
C ALA A 416 10.77 17.83 -21.71
N ASP A 417 9.66 17.87 -22.47
CA ASP A 417 8.43 18.56 -22.08
C ASP A 417 7.77 17.85 -20.90
N VAL A 418 7.72 16.52 -20.95
CA VAL A 418 7.15 15.72 -19.88
C VAL A 418 8.02 15.80 -18.62
N GLN A 419 9.34 15.83 -18.74
CA GLN A 419 10.25 16.04 -17.59
C GLN A 419 10.02 17.40 -16.93
N ARG A 420 9.89 18.48 -17.72
CA ARG A 420 9.58 19.82 -17.18
C ARG A 420 8.24 19.83 -16.44
N ALA A 421 7.22 19.20 -16.99
CA ALA A 421 5.92 19.07 -16.34
C ALA A 421 6.01 18.26 -15.05
N TRP A 422 6.85 17.21 -15.04
CA TRP A 422 7.05 16.33 -13.89
C TRP A 422 7.70 17.05 -12.69
N GLU A 423 8.58 18.01 -12.95
CA GLU A 423 9.27 18.81 -11.93
C GLU A 423 8.37 19.89 -11.29
N THR A 424 7.17 20.13 -11.81
CA THR A 424 6.27 21.17 -11.29
C THR A 424 5.65 20.80 -9.93
N PRO A 425 5.37 21.77 -9.06
CA PRO A 425 4.68 21.52 -7.79
C PRO A 425 3.33 20.82 -7.97
N LEU A 426 2.57 21.12 -9.05
CA LEU A 426 1.31 20.46 -9.36
C LEU A 426 1.50 18.95 -9.55
N CYS A 427 2.49 18.55 -10.35
CA CYS A 427 2.77 17.14 -10.59
C CYS A 427 3.30 16.45 -9.33
N GLN A 428 4.19 17.10 -8.57
CA GLN A 428 4.72 16.56 -7.33
C GLN A 428 3.62 16.33 -6.29
N LEU A 429 2.69 17.29 -6.11
CA LEU A 429 1.53 17.11 -5.25
C LEU A 429 0.62 15.98 -5.75
N SER A 430 0.46 15.87 -7.06
CA SER A 430 -0.30 14.76 -7.66
C SER A 430 0.31 13.40 -7.32
N CYS A 431 1.64 13.27 -7.36
CA CYS A 431 2.33 12.05 -6.93
C CYS A 431 2.09 11.72 -5.45
N GLU A 432 2.12 12.73 -4.56
CA GLU A 432 1.84 12.53 -3.13
C GLU A 432 0.35 12.12 -2.88
N ILE A 433 -0.59 12.62 -3.69
CA ILE A 433 -2.01 12.29 -3.59
C ILE A 433 -2.30 10.88 -4.12
N GLU A 434 -1.74 10.53 -5.28
CA GLU A 434 -2.00 9.26 -5.96
C GLU A 434 -1.24 8.08 -5.36
N GLY A 435 0.01 8.30 -4.93
CA GLY A 435 0.87 7.28 -4.36
C GLY A 435 0.43 6.85 -2.96
N HIS A 436 0.89 5.69 -2.54
CA HIS A 436 0.64 5.23 -1.18
C HIS A 436 1.92 5.22 -0.35
N PRO A 437 1.85 5.82 0.85
CA PRO A 437 2.94 5.79 1.80
C PRO A 437 3.24 4.39 2.28
N LEU A 438 4.52 4.10 2.42
CA LEU A 438 5.03 2.92 3.09
C LEU A 438 5.71 3.29 4.40
N GLY A 439 5.90 2.32 5.27
CA GLY A 439 6.69 2.52 6.47
C GLY A 439 8.09 3.06 6.16
N GLY A 440 8.59 3.96 7.03
CA GLY A 440 9.90 4.60 6.84
C GLY A 440 9.90 5.80 5.90
N GLY A 441 8.76 6.42 5.66
CA GLY A 441 8.65 7.68 4.92
C GLY A 441 8.67 7.54 3.40
N MET A 442 8.81 6.36 2.87
CA MET A 442 8.82 6.12 1.42
C MET A 442 7.41 6.25 0.82
N LEU A 443 7.33 6.82 -0.36
CA LEU A 443 6.14 6.83 -1.20
C LEU A 443 6.30 5.79 -2.30
N LYS A 444 5.30 4.95 -2.49
CA LYS A 444 5.24 4.00 -3.60
C LYS A 444 4.25 4.49 -4.63
N LEU A 445 4.64 4.46 -5.91
CA LEU A 445 3.76 4.71 -7.03
C LEU A 445 3.62 3.41 -7.84
N GLU A 446 2.45 2.79 -7.82
CA GLU A 446 2.14 1.66 -8.71
C GLU A 446 1.83 2.17 -10.12
N PRO A 447 1.92 1.35 -11.18
CA PRO A 447 1.61 1.79 -12.54
C PRO A 447 0.22 2.43 -12.71
N GLY A 448 -0.79 1.91 -11.99
CA GLY A 448 -2.14 2.47 -11.98
C GLY A 448 -2.22 3.85 -11.31
N GLU A 449 -1.38 4.11 -10.32
CA GLU A 449 -1.27 5.40 -9.63
C GLU A 449 -0.54 6.40 -10.50
N VAL A 450 0.57 6.00 -11.14
CA VAL A 450 1.29 6.82 -12.14
C VAL A 450 0.34 7.27 -13.25
N ALA A 451 -0.54 6.39 -13.73
CA ALA A 451 -1.50 6.69 -14.79
C ALA A 451 -2.43 7.88 -14.46
N ASN A 452 -2.69 8.14 -13.17
CA ASN A 452 -3.55 9.23 -12.70
C ASN A 452 -2.82 10.53 -12.40
N VAL A 453 -1.48 10.52 -12.34
CA VAL A 453 -0.67 11.72 -12.06
C VAL A 453 -0.98 12.83 -13.05
N ARG A 454 -1.13 14.07 -12.56
CA ARG A 454 -1.47 15.25 -13.34
C ARG A 454 -0.22 15.97 -13.83
N LEU A 455 -0.16 16.22 -15.14
CA LEU A 455 0.95 16.85 -15.83
C LEU A 455 0.51 18.16 -16.50
N PRO A 456 1.04 19.31 -16.12
CA PRO A 456 0.83 20.59 -16.82
C PRO A 456 1.74 20.66 -18.05
N LEU A 457 1.29 20.18 -19.21
CA LEU A 457 2.08 20.10 -20.46
C LEU A 457 2.05 21.37 -21.31
N ARG A 458 1.12 22.27 -21.09
CA ARG A 458 1.07 23.60 -21.70
C ARG A 458 1.30 24.64 -20.62
N HIS A 459 1.68 25.82 -21.01
CA HIS A 459 1.86 26.93 -20.08
C HIS A 459 0.61 27.09 -19.21
N THR A 460 0.61 26.42 -18.09
CA THR A 460 -0.40 26.60 -17.06
C THR A 460 0.10 27.77 -16.22
N PRO A 461 -0.53 28.94 -16.28
CA PRO A 461 -0.06 30.09 -15.53
C PRO A 461 -0.19 29.79 -14.04
N THR A 462 0.89 29.38 -13.44
CA THR A 462 1.03 29.22 -11.98
C THR A 462 1.74 30.46 -11.45
N SER A 463 1.05 31.23 -10.66
CA SER A 463 1.68 32.37 -9.99
C SER A 463 2.70 31.87 -8.94
N ARG A 464 3.62 32.72 -8.49
CA ARG A 464 4.51 32.37 -7.37
C ARG A 464 3.73 32.01 -6.10
N THR A 465 2.59 32.67 -5.88
CA THR A 465 1.69 32.39 -4.76
C THR A 465 1.08 30.99 -4.89
N ASP A 466 0.63 30.58 -6.09
CA ASP A 466 0.08 29.23 -6.32
C ASP A 466 1.14 28.16 -6.09
N ALA A 467 2.36 28.37 -6.59
CA ALA A 467 3.47 27.46 -6.34
C ALA A 467 3.73 27.26 -4.85
N SER A 468 3.79 28.34 -4.07
CA SER A 468 3.99 28.30 -2.61
C SER A 468 2.86 27.54 -1.88
N ILE A 469 1.61 27.71 -2.31
CA ILE A 469 0.45 26.97 -1.74
C ILE A 469 0.56 25.46 -2.02
N LEU A 470 0.97 25.10 -3.24
CA LEU A 470 1.15 23.69 -3.58
C LEU A 470 2.34 23.07 -2.81
N GLU A 471 3.46 23.81 -2.67
CA GLU A 471 4.64 23.38 -1.91
C GLU A 471 4.33 23.18 -0.42
N GLU A 472 3.49 24.02 0.18
CA GLU A 472 2.98 23.82 1.54
C GLU A 472 2.19 22.50 1.64
N ALA A 473 1.32 22.23 0.67
CA ALA A 473 0.55 20.99 0.65
C ALA A 473 1.44 19.75 0.42
N ILE A 474 2.50 19.85 -0.39
CA ILE A 474 3.49 18.78 -0.58
C ILE A 474 4.24 18.53 0.73
N THR A 475 4.67 19.59 1.40
CA THR A 475 5.38 19.49 2.68
C THR A 475 4.50 18.78 3.72
N GLU A 476 3.23 19.14 3.76
CA GLU A 476 2.27 18.52 4.67
C GLU A 476 2.03 17.03 4.30
N ALA A 477 1.91 16.70 3.02
CA ALA A 477 1.78 15.31 2.57
C ALA A 477 2.99 14.44 3.00
N ARG A 478 4.19 15.00 2.89
CA ARG A 478 5.44 14.36 3.33
C ARG A 478 5.49 14.14 4.83
N ARG A 479 5.04 15.12 5.63
CA ARG A 479 4.90 14.97 7.09
C ARG A 479 3.97 13.81 7.45
N TRP A 480 2.85 13.66 6.74
CA TRP A 480 1.91 12.55 6.94
C TRP A 480 2.46 11.17 6.58
N ARG A 481 3.58 11.07 5.91
CA ARG A 481 4.29 9.82 5.65
C ARG A 481 5.64 9.72 6.36
N HIS A 482 5.89 10.57 7.35
CA HIS A 482 7.12 10.64 8.15
C HIS A 482 8.38 10.87 7.31
N TYR A 483 8.26 11.63 6.24
CA TYR A 483 9.37 12.08 5.42
C TYR A 483 9.58 13.58 5.67
N ALA A 484 10.38 13.90 6.68
CA ALA A 484 10.76 15.28 7.03
C ALA A 484 12.19 15.57 6.61
#